data_79585c51a037143c1ed833b75b64576d
#
_entry.id   79585c51a037143c1ed833b75b64576d
#
_cell.length_a   1.000
_cell.length_b   1.000
_cell.length_c   1.000
_cell.angle_alpha   90.00
_cell.angle_beta   90.00
_cell.angle_gamma   90.00
#
_symmetry.space_group_name_H-M   'P 1'
#
loop_
_entity.id
_entity.type
_entity.pdbx_description
1 polymer ?
#
loop_
_entity_poly.entity_id
_entity_poly.type
_entity_poly.pdbx_seq_one_letter_code
_entity_poly.pdbx_strand_id
1 'polypeptide(L)'
;MQMQTEPETTTIQHLKTKRKDEAKQKDAWSKGSKGADLLHWKDMPKHLQFNPYIFNGYRPMTTAWGCLNSLFYLHNETINILTHAIPIIYILLTVPNIMPWSNTELWFLSWCHVVGILCPWIGSFLYHLFMNLERGEIIYYRLLQLDMLGIWVSQSFGALPMVTATTYCLPIIVRWFGIFSYSVLSLWGLYKAMTAWSPWERRLCFLLPFTMRMVLCFARYTNLGGGDPAAFTHIVLQDLVSVIGATIGALHIPEKWFPGTVDYYMNSHNIMHILVVAAVYSMHIATIKDFSWMSRVSCNAAL
;
A
#
# COMPACT_ATOMS: atom_id res chain seq x y z
N MET A 1 7.67 53.72 -24.42
CA MET A 1 7.47 52.37 -23.86
C MET A 1 8.37 52.28 -22.62
N GLN A 2 7.84 52.68 -21.45
CA GLN A 2 8.60 52.68 -20.19
C GLN A 2 8.45 51.29 -19.56
N MET A 3 9.55 50.55 -19.45
CA MET A 3 9.63 49.36 -18.63
C MET A 3 9.65 49.80 -17.16
N GLN A 4 8.59 49.46 -16.42
CA GLN A 4 8.57 49.57 -14.98
C GLN A 4 9.40 48.43 -14.39
N THR A 5 10.53 48.75 -13.80
CA THR A 5 11.32 47.86 -12.96
C THR A 5 10.64 47.77 -11.60
N GLU A 6 10.07 46.62 -11.25
CA GLU A 6 9.63 46.33 -9.89
C GLU A 6 10.82 46.41 -8.91
N PRO A 7 10.64 47.01 -7.73
CA PRO A 7 11.75 47.27 -6.82
C PRO A 7 12.28 45.99 -6.20
N GLU A 8 13.57 45.71 -6.37
CA GLU A 8 14.37 44.61 -5.72
C GLU A 8 14.14 44.50 -4.21
N THR A 9 13.71 45.59 -3.56
CA THR A 9 13.40 45.66 -2.13
C THR A 9 12.26 44.73 -1.72
N THR A 10 11.26 44.52 -2.57
CA THR A 10 10.08 43.64 -2.25
C THR A 10 10.48 42.18 -2.24
N THR A 11 11.34 41.75 -3.14
CA THR A 11 11.86 40.38 -3.25
C THR A 11 12.75 40.04 -2.07
N ILE A 12 13.60 40.96 -1.62
CA ILE A 12 14.50 40.75 -0.45
C ILE A 12 13.70 40.70 0.86
N GLN A 13 12.66 41.50 1.02
CA GLN A 13 11.76 41.46 2.15
C GLN A 13 10.99 40.10 2.20
N HIS A 14 10.48 39.63 1.08
CA HIS A 14 9.78 38.37 0.96
C HIS A 14 10.70 37.19 1.35
N LEU A 15 11.95 37.18 0.89
CA LEU A 15 12.96 36.17 1.23
C LEU A 15 13.36 36.23 2.70
N LYS A 16 13.47 37.42 3.31
CA LYS A 16 13.77 37.58 4.75
C LYS A 16 12.61 37.11 5.63
N THR A 17 11.37 37.38 5.24
CA THR A 17 10.17 36.91 5.94
C THR A 17 10.09 35.37 5.87
N LYS A 18 10.26 34.80 4.67
CA LYS A 18 10.27 33.35 4.46
C LYS A 18 11.36 32.65 5.30
N ARG A 19 12.59 33.18 5.35
CA ARG A 19 13.67 32.65 6.21
C ARG A 19 13.37 32.76 7.71
N LYS A 20 12.70 33.83 8.15
CA LYS A 20 12.29 33.98 9.54
C LYS A 20 11.18 32.98 9.93
N ASP A 21 10.26 32.72 9.02
CA ASP A 21 9.18 31.75 9.23
C ASP A 21 9.73 30.33 9.25
N GLU A 22 10.67 30.00 8.35
CA GLU A 22 11.38 28.72 8.32
C GLU A 22 12.24 28.52 9.60
N ALA A 23 12.88 29.57 10.11
CA ALA A 23 13.66 29.50 11.35
C ALA A 23 12.76 29.32 12.57
N LYS A 24 11.63 30.07 12.67
CA LYS A 24 10.64 29.89 13.74
C LYS A 24 10.02 28.49 13.71
N GLN A 25 9.77 27.97 12.53
CA GLN A 25 9.23 26.63 12.34
C GLN A 25 10.24 25.56 12.76
N LYS A 26 11.54 25.72 12.44
CA LYS A 26 12.62 24.83 12.93
C LYS A 26 12.78 24.88 14.43
N ASP A 27 12.68 26.05 15.06
CA ASP A 27 12.76 26.21 16.51
C ASP A 27 11.55 25.59 17.23
N ALA A 28 10.36 25.66 16.66
CA ALA A 28 9.16 24.96 17.16
C ALA A 28 9.34 23.44 17.07
N TRP A 29 9.95 22.93 16.01
CA TRP A 29 10.23 21.50 15.83
C TRP A 29 11.32 20.99 16.80
N SER A 30 12.35 21.79 17.09
CA SER A 30 13.44 21.39 17.98
C SER A 30 13.02 21.34 19.46
N LYS A 31 11.99 22.07 19.88
CA LYS A 31 11.45 22.07 21.23
C LYS A 31 10.59 20.85 21.57
N GLY A 32 10.07 20.13 20.57
CA GLY A 32 9.23 18.93 20.73
C GLY A 32 9.97 17.65 21.15
N SER A 33 11.27 17.70 21.47
CA SER A 33 12.08 16.50 21.76
C SER A 33 11.99 15.96 23.19
N LYS A 34 11.16 16.56 24.06
CA LYS A 34 10.92 16.06 25.42
C LYS A 34 9.45 15.70 25.61
N GLY A 35 9.07 14.46 25.23
CA GLY A 35 7.75 13.88 25.48
C GLY A 35 6.66 14.60 24.67
N ALA A 36 6.55 14.19 23.42
CA ALA A 36 5.42 14.26 22.49
C ALA A 36 4.40 15.39 22.65
N ASP A 37 4.79 16.64 22.50
CA ASP A 37 3.82 17.69 22.14
C ASP A 37 3.39 17.43 20.68
N LEU A 38 2.24 16.75 20.52
CA LEU A 38 1.66 16.47 19.21
C LEU A 38 1.12 17.77 18.59
N LEU A 39 1.31 17.92 17.28
CA LEU A 39 0.98 19.13 16.56
C LEU A 39 -0.43 19.07 15.97
N HIS A 40 -0.97 20.23 15.66
CA HIS A 40 -2.19 20.38 14.90
C HIS A 40 -1.86 20.35 13.39
N TRP A 41 -2.78 19.89 12.54
CA TRP A 41 -2.65 19.81 11.09
C TRP A 41 -2.11 21.10 10.44
N LYS A 42 -2.55 22.28 10.91
CA LYS A 42 -2.11 23.59 10.39
C LYS A 42 -0.64 23.88 10.60
N ASP A 43 -0.03 23.26 11.61
CA ASP A 43 1.37 23.47 11.97
C ASP A 43 2.32 22.53 11.22
N MET A 44 1.76 21.58 10.48
CA MET A 44 2.55 20.60 9.72
C MET A 44 3.06 21.17 8.39
N PRO A 45 4.21 20.68 7.88
CA PRO A 45 4.62 20.95 6.51
C PRO A 45 3.55 20.52 5.49
N LYS A 46 3.45 21.23 4.36
CA LYS A 46 2.39 21.00 3.36
C LYS A 46 2.32 19.56 2.85
N HIS A 47 3.46 18.88 2.67
CA HIS A 47 3.49 17.49 2.22
C HIS A 47 2.89 16.49 3.24
N LEU A 48 2.78 16.87 4.51
CA LEU A 48 2.10 16.11 5.57
C LEU A 48 0.66 16.55 5.82
N GLN A 49 0.17 17.58 5.12
CA GLN A 49 -1.20 18.08 5.20
C GLN A 49 -2.12 17.38 4.18
N PHE A 50 -2.03 16.07 4.04
CA PHE A 50 -2.75 15.31 3.01
C PHE A 50 -4.23 15.03 3.33
N ASN A 51 -4.64 15.07 4.60
CA ASN A 51 -6.03 14.86 5.02
C ASN A 51 -6.55 16.07 5.80
N PRO A 52 -7.42 16.92 5.22
CA PRO A 52 -7.89 18.15 5.84
C PRO A 52 -8.94 17.93 6.96
N TYR A 53 -9.37 16.70 7.21
CA TYR A 53 -10.37 16.35 8.21
C TYR A 53 -9.76 15.76 9.50
N ILE A 54 -8.46 15.46 9.51
CA ILE A 54 -7.69 15.03 10.67
C ILE A 54 -6.97 16.24 11.23
N PHE A 55 -7.30 16.67 12.44
CA PHE A 55 -6.81 17.94 12.99
C PHE A 55 -5.66 17.80 13.96
N ASN A 56 -5.64 16.76 14.78
CA ASN A 56 -4.73 16.61 15.90
C ASN A 56 -3.90 15.33 15.82
N GLY A 57 -2.93 15.21 16.71
CA GLY A 57 -2.16 13.99 16.86
C GLY A 57 -0.97 13.85 15.91
N TYR A 58 -0.59 14.92 15.21
CA TYR A 58 0.58 14.90 14.31
C TYR A 58 1.88 14.93 15.08
N ARG A 59 2.79 14.00 14.74
CA ARG A 59 4.16 14.00 15.25
C ARG A 59 4.93 15.17 14.67
N PRO A 60 5.78 15.87 15.45
CA PRO A 60 6.70 16.85 14.89
C PRO A 60 7.71 16.22 13.93
N MET A 61 8.34 17.02 13.08
CA MET A 61 9.49 16.58 12.30
C MET A 61 10.61 16.20 13.27
N THR A 62 11.23 15.03 13.04
CA THR A 62 12.17 14.47 14.02
C THR A 62 13.24 13.60 13.35
N THR A 63 14.21 13.17 14.15
CA THR A 63 15.26 12.22 13.72
C THR A 63 14.70 10.80 13.55
N ALA A 64 15.49 9.91 12.94
CA ALA A 64 15.13 8.50 12.83
C ALA A 64 14.88 7.84 14.19
N TRP A 65 15.68 8.21 15.20
CA TRP A 65 15.48 7.75 16.57
C TRP A 65 14.17 8.28 17.18
N GLY A 66 13.81 9.54 16.90
CA GLY A 66 12.53 10.11 17.32
C GLY A 66 11.34 9.38 16.67
N CYS A 67 11.46 9.00 15.39
CA CYS A 67 10.46 8.16 14.73
C CYS A 67 10.31 6.78 15.40
N LEU A 68 11.42 6.12 15.77
CA LEU A 68 11.37 4.85 16.50
C LEU A 68 10.75 5.02 17.90
N ASN A 69 11.09 6.09 18.63
CA ASN A 69 10.49 6.38 19.93
C ASN A 69 8.99 6.64 19.83
N SER A 70 8.47 7.07 18.68
CA SER A 70 7.03 7.27 18.51
C SER A 70 6.21 5.98 18.58
N LEU A 71 6.82 4.82 18.47
CA LEU A 71 6.15 3.53 18.69
C LEU A 71 5.62 3.37 20.13
N PHE A 72 6.11 4.17 21.09
CA PHE A 72 5.80 4.05 22.51
C PHE A 72 4.84 5.13 23.04
N TYR A 73 4.24 5.93 22.16
CA TYR A 73 3.17 6.86 22.50
C TYR A 73 2.12 6.98 21.40
N LEU A 74 0.91 7.40 21.75
CA LEU A 74 -0.21 7.51 20.84
C LEU A 74 -0.10 8.77 19.97
N HIS A 75 -0.28 8.61 18.66
CA HIS A 75 -0.36 9.67 17.65
C HIS A 75 -1.26 9.23 16.48
N ASN A 76 -1.58 10.13 15.55
CA ASN A 76 -2.52 9.86 14.44
C ASN A 76 -2.08 8.71 13.49
N GLU A 77 -0.78 8.37 13.47
CA GLU A 77 -0.25 7.28 12.64
C GLU A 77 -0.06 5.95 13.40
N THR A 78 -0.35 5.90 14.71
CA THR A 78 -0.10 4.70 15.54
C THR A 78 -0.82 3.47 14.99
N ILE A 79 -2.11 3.61 14.65
CA ILE A 79 -2.90 2.49 14.11
C ILE A 79 -2.38 2.07 12.74
N ASN A 80 -2.00 3.02 11.86
CA ASN A 80 -1.42 2.72 10.55
C ASN A 80 -0.13 1.90 10.67
N ILE A 81 0.73 2.26 11.60
CA ILE A 81 1.99 1.52 11.89
C ILE A 81 1.69 0.10 12.42
N LEU A 82 0.82 -0.01 13.43
CA LEU A 82 0.53 -1.29 14.10
C LEU A 82 -0.20 -2.28 13.19
N THR A 83 -1.15 -1.82 12.39
CA THR A 83 -1.89 -2.67 11.44
C THR A 83 -0.98 -3.31 10.39
N HIS A 84 0.21 -2.77 10.17
CA HIS A 84 1.20 -3.34 9.27
C HIS A 84 2.34 -4.07 10.01
N ALA A 85 2.75 -3.63 11.18
CA ALA A 85 3.75 -4.33 11.98
C ALA A 85 3.29 -5.75 12.40
N ILE A 86 2.03 -5.88 12.84
CA ILE A 86 1.47 -7.15 13.30
C ILE A 86 1.46 -8.21 12.18
N PRO A 87 0.92 -7.94 10.97
CA PRO A 87 0.99 -8.89 9.85
C PRO A 87 2.41 -9.28 9.45
N ILE A 88 3.39 -8.38 9.49
CA ILE A 88 4.80 -8.72 9.20
C ILE A 88 5.26 -9.84 10.13
N ILE A 89 5.07 -9.66 11.44
CA ILE A 89 5.48 -10.65 12.46
C ILE A 89 4.74 -11.97 12.24
N TYR A 90 3.42 -11.91 12.05
CA TYR A 90 2.61 -13.10 11.81
C TYR A 90 3.07 -13.88 10.57
N ILE A 91 3.27 -13.20 9.44
CA ILE A 91 3.70 -13.82 8.18
C ILE A 91 5.07 -14.48 8.35
N LEU A 92 6.04 -13.78 8.94
CA LEU A 92 7.40 -14.31 9.11
C LEU A 92 7.43 -15.55 10.01
N LEU A 93 6.55 -15.66 10.99
CA LEU A 93 6.50 -16.78 11.93
C LEU A 93 5.71 -17.99 11.39
N THR A 94 4.69 -17.76 10.55
CA THR A 94 3.73 -18.80 10.16
C THR A 94 3.87 -19.27 8.73
N VAL A 95 3.92 -18.33 7.77
CA VAL A 95 3.78 -18.67 6.34
C VAL A 95 4.93 -19.53 5.80
N PRO A 96 6.21 -19.30 6.15
CA PRO A 96 7.28 -20.17 5.66
C PRO A 96 7.09 -21.64 5.98
N ASN A 97 6.42 -21.98 7.09
CA ASN A 97 6.25 -23.35 7.54
C ASN A 97 5.16 -24.11 6.78
N ILE A 98 4.27 -23.42 6.07
CA ILE A 98 3.12 -24.02 5.37
C ILE A 98 3.25 -23.98 3.84
N MET A 99 4.32 -23.37 3.32
CA MET A 99 4.56 -23.31 1.88
C MET A 99 5.14 -24.63 1.35
N PRO A 100 4.74 -25.07 0.15
CA PRO A 100 5.22 -26.31 -0.46
C PRO A 100 6.61 -26.15 -1.12
N TRP A 101 7.64 -25.82 -0.32
CA TRP A 101 9.00 -25.54 -0.83
C TRP A 101 9.66 -26.73 -1.55
N SER A 102 9.31 -27.96 -1.16
CA SER A 102 9.85 -29.18 -1.77
C SER A 102 9.23 -29.52 -3.13
N ASN A 103 8.11 -28.88 -3.49
CA ASN A 103 7.48 -29.09 -4.79
C ASN A 103 8.19 -28.23 -5.85
N THR A 104 8.89 -28.89 -6.78
CA THR A 104 9.71 -28.25 -7.83
C THR A 104 8.89 -27.40 -8.80
N GLU A 105 7.59 -27.65 -8.94
CA GLU A 105 6.71 -26.84 -9.80
C GLU A 105 6.14 -25.64 -9.07
N LEU A 106 6.04 -25.67 -7.74
CA LEU A 106 5.38 -24.64 -6.93
C LEU A 106 6.36 -23.77 -6.12
N TRP A 107 7.63 -24.15 -6.01
CA TRP A 107 8.58 -23.41 -5.16
C TRP A 107 8.72 -21.94 -5.57
N PHE A 108 8.75 -21.65 -6.88
CA PHE A 108 8.82 -20.26 -7.38
C PHE A 108 7.55 -19.48 -7.04
N LEU A 109 6.38 -20.09 -7.22
CA LEU A 109 5.10 -19.47 -6.84
C LEU A 109 4.99 -19.28 -5.32
N SER A 110 5.58 -20.16 -4.53
CA SER A 110 5.69 -20.02 -3.07
C SER A 110 6.49 -18.76 -2.69
N TRP A 111 7.63 -18.53 -3.34
CA TRP A 111 8.39 -17.28 -3.18
C TRP A 111 7.59 -16.05 -3.63
N CYS A 112 6.95 -16.11 -4.79
CA CYS A 112 6.10 -15.05 -5.28
C CYS A 112 5.00 -14.70 -4.25
N HIS A 113 4.38 -15.72 -3.68
CA HIS A 113 3.35 -15.52 -2.66
C HIS A 113 3.90 -14.86 -1.40
N VAL A 114 4.98 -15.41 -0.80
CA VAL A 114 5.57 -14.85 0.44
C VAL A 114 6.01 -13.40 0.24
N VAL A 115 6.71 -13.11 -0.86
CA VAL A 115 7.12 -11.74 -1.21
C VAL A 115 5.89 -10.85 -1.43
N GLY A 116 4.88 -11.35 -2.14
CA GLY A 116 3.64 -10.63 -2.43
C GLY A 116 2.82 -10.26 -1.21
N ILE A 117 2.79 -11.11 -0.18
CA ILE A 117 2.05 -10.82 1.07
C ILE A 117 2.88 -10.03 2.08
N LEU A 118 4.20 -10.00 1.99
CA LEU A 118 5.07 -9.35 2.97
C LEU A 118 5.44 -7.91 2.57
N CYS A 119 5.77 -7.69 1.29
CA CYS A 119 6.27 -6.39 0.81
C CYS A 119 5.34 -5.20 1.05
N PRO A 120 3.99 -5.31 0.86
CA PRO A 120 3.11 -4.17 1.12
C PRO A 120 3.17 -3.70 2.57
N TRP A 121 3.27 -4.64 3.53
CA TRP A 121 3.37 -4.29 4.94
C TRP A 121 4.68 -3.62 5.31
N ILE A 122 5.80 -4.11 4.76
CA ILE A 122 7.12 -3.51 4.99
C ILE A 122 7.17 -2.09 4.41
N GLY A 123 6.72 -1.89 3.18
CA GLY A 123 6.72 -0.58 2.52
C GLY A 123 5.91 0.44 3.30
N SER A 124 4.68 0.08 3.65
CA SER A 124 3.76 0.94 4.37
C SER A 124 4.21 1.19 5.83
N PHE A 125 4.67 0.16 6.55
CA PHE A 125 5.24 0.32 7.89
C PHE A 125 6.39 1.34 7.90
N LEU A 126 7.33 1.23 6.96
CA LEU A 126 8.44 2.17 6.85
C LEU A 126 7.97 3.58 6.50
N TYR A 127 7.00 3.71 5.58
CA TYR A 127 6.43 5.01 5.24
C TYR A 127 5.78 5.67 6.46
N HIS A 128 4.82 5.01 7.10
CA HIS A 128 4.10 5.57 8.24
C HIS A 128 4.99 5.85 9.46
N LEU A 129 6.02 5.01 9.69
CA LEU A 129 6.95 5.22 10.78
C LEU A 129 7.88 6.43 10.53
N PHE A 130 8.42 6.55 9.32
CA PHE A 130 9.49 7.51 9.00
C PHE A 130 9.03 8.72 8.19
N MET A 131 7.75 8.90 7.89
CA MET A 131 7.25 10.04 7.12
C MET A 131 7.54 11.42 7.73
N ASN A 132 7.79 11.48 9.04
CA ASN A 132 8.12 12.70 9.78
C ASN A 132 9.64 12.95 9.92
N LEU A 133 10.49 12.30 9.12
CA LEU A 133 11.93 12.57 9.14
C LEU A 133 12.25 14.01 8.76
N GLU A 134 13.09 14.68 9.55
CA GLU A 134 13.54 16.07 9.32
C GLU A 134 14.40 16.27 8.07
N ARG A 135 14.69 15.19 7.33
CA ARG A 135 15.44 15.22 6.06
C ARG A 135 14.66 15.78 4.88
N GLY A 136 13.44 16.23 5.12
CA GLY A 136 12.63 16.99 4.18
C GLY A 136 11.77 16.18 3.22
N GLU A 137 11.10 16.90 2.35
CA GLU A 137 10.06 16.43 1.45
C GLU A 137 10.52 15.31 0.49
N ILE A 138 11.78 15.31 0.08
CA ILE A 138 12.33 14.29 -0.83
C ILE A 138 12.29 12.90 -0.18
N ILE A 139 12.65 12.78 1.09
CA ILE A 139 12.60 11.49 1.82
C ILE A 139 11.16 11.03 1.99
N TYR A 140 10.24 11.94 2.31
CA TYR A 140 8.81 11.64 2.37
C TYR A 140 8.32 10.99 1.07
N TYR A 141 8.60 11.59 -0.09
CA TYR A 141 8.17 11.02 -1.38
C TYR A 141 8.85 9.69 -1.71
N ARG A 142 10.11 9.48 -1.30
CA ARG A 142 10.78 8.18 -1.47
C ARG A 142 10.12 7.08 -0.62
N LEU A 143 9.74 7.40 0.61
CA LEU A 143 9.01 6.45 1.47
C LEU A 143 7.61 6.16 0.92
N LEU A 144 6.91 7.17 0.41
CA LEU A 144 5.61 6.99 -0.27
C LEU A 144 5.76 6.13 -1.53
N GLN A 145 6.82 6.30 -2.32
CA GLN A 145 7.11 5.42 -3.46
C GLN A 145 7.37 3.98 -3.03
N LEU A 146 8.07 3.78 -1.90
CA LEU A 146 8.33 2.44 -1.34
C LEU A 146 7.01 1.76 -0.91
N ASP A 147 6.11 2.50 -0.29
CA ASP A 147 4.76 2.03 0.06
C ASP A 147 3.98 1.59 -1.19
N MET A 148 3.95 2.44 -2.22
CA MET A 148 3.31 2.13 -3.51
C MET A 148 3.96 0.92 -4.21
N LEU A 149 5.29 0.78 -4.12
CA LEU A 149 6.01 -0.38 -4.64
C LEU A 149 5.57 -1.67 -3.94
N GLY A 150 5.36 -1.63 -2.62
CA GLY A 150 4.84 -2.76 -1.86
C GLY A 150 3.47 -3.23 -2.38
N ILE A 151 2.56 -2.30 -2.66
CA ILE A 151 1.26 -2.61 -3.27
C ILE A 151 1.44 -3.25 -4.65
N TRP A 152 2.35 -2.70 -5.48
CA TRP A 152 2.63 -3.28 -6.78
C TRP A 152 3.17 -4.71 -6.68
N VAL A 153 4.08 -4.99 -5.75
CA VAL A 153 4.62 -6.35 -5.52
C VAL A 153 3.50 -7.30 -5.15
N SER A 154 2.58 -6.90 -4.28
CA SER A 154 1.42 -7.72 -3.92
C SER A 154 0.51 -8.01 -5.11
N GLN A 155 0.20 -6.98 -5.90
CA GLN A 155 -0.66 -7.10 -7.09
C GLN A 155 -0.01 -7.90 -8.23
N SER A 156 1.33 -7.96 -8.28
CA SER A 156 2.08 -8.66 -9.31
C SER A 156 2.46 -10.07 -8.88
N PHE A 157 3.35 -10.18 -7.91
CA PHE A 157 3.87 -11.46 -7.43
C PHE A 157 2.82 -12.24 -6.62
N GLY A 158 2.07 -11.57 -5.75
CA GLY A 158 1.02 -12.20 -4.95
C GLY A 158 -0.14 -12.74 -5.79
N ALA A 159 -0.39 -12.17 -6.97
CA ALA A 159 -1.44 -12.66 -7.88
C ALA A 159 -0.99 -13.81 -8.80
N LEU A 160 0.33 -14.04 -8.99
CA LEU A 160 0.83 -15.10 -9.88
C LEU A 160 0.32 -16.51 -9.52
N PRO A 161 0.20 -16.92 -8.25
CA PRO A 161 -0.41 -18.20 -7.91
C PRO A 161 -1.82 -18.36 -8.46
N MET A 162 -2.67 -17.34 -8.31
CA MET A 162 -4.04 -17.35 -8.83
C MET A 162 -4.06 -17.40 -10.38
N VAL A 163 -3.24 -16.57 -11.04
CA VAL A 163 -3.12 -16.55 -12.51
C VAL A 163 -2.69 -17.92 -13.01
N THR A 164 -1.68 -18.52 -12.37
CA THR A 164 -1.16 -19.84 -12.72
C THR A 164 -2.21 -20.93 -12.49
N ALA A 165 -2.86 -20.94 -11.32
CA ALA A 165 -3.90 -21.93 -11.01
C ALA A 165 -5.08 -21.86 -12.00
N THR A 166 -5.52 -20.64 -12.35
CA THR A 166 -6.62 -20.44 -13.32
C THR A 166 -6.28 -20.97 -14.70
N THR A 167 -5.03 -20.85 -15.12
CA THR A 167 -4.58 -21.28 -16.47
C THR A 167 -3.91 -22.65 -16.47
N TYR A 168 -3.84 -23.35 -15.31
CA TYR A 168 -2.99 -24.53 -15.11
C TYR A 168 -3.27 -25.66 -16.07
N CYS A 169 -4.55 -26.01 -16.29
CA CYS A 169 -4.98 -27.07 -17.20
C CYS A 169 -5.34 -26.59 -18.60
N LEU A 170 -5.13 -25.31 -18.93
CA LEU A 170 -5.33 -24.80 -20.28
C LEU A 170 -4.17 -25.21 -21.22
N PRO A 171 -4.37 -25.21 -22.54
CA PRO A 171 -3.28 -25.44 -23.48
C PRO A 171 -2.07 -24.56 -23.18
N ILE A 172 -0.87 -25.11 -23.32
CA ILE A 172 0.40 -24.48 -22.89
C ILE A 172 0.57 -23.06 -23.45
N ILE A 173 0.13 -22.84 -24.69
CA ILE A 173 0.19 -21.51 -25.34
C ILE A 173 -0.72 -20.51 -24.62
N VAL A 174 -1.93 -20.91 -24.25
CA VAL A 174 -2.92 -20.05 -23.55
C VAL A 174 -2.44 -19.74 -22.15
N ARG A 175 -1.86 -20.73 -21.44
CA ARG A 175 -1.28 -20.55 -20.11
C ARG A 175 -0.17 -19.50 -20.13
N TRP A 176 0.82 -19.66 -21.01
CA TRP A 176 1.94 -18.72 -21.10
C TRP A 176 1.51 -17.33 -21.60
N PHE A 177 0.56 -17.28 -22.53
CA PHE A 177 -0.03 -16.01 -22.98
C PHE A 177 -0.73 -15.27 -21.83
N GLY A 178 -1.47 -15.97 -20.97
CA GLY A 178 -2.12 -15.40 -19.80
C GLY A 178 -1.11 -14.85 -18.79
N ILE A 179 -0.07 -15.62 -18.44
CA ILE A 179 1.00 -15.20 -17.52
C ILE A 179 1.78 -14.02 -18.11
N PHE A 180 2.15 -14.06 -19.38
CA PHE A 180 2.87 -12.99 -20.05
C PHE A 180 2.04 -11.70 -20.11
N SER A 181 0.78 -11.78 -20.52
CA SER A 181 -0.12 -10.61 -20.58
C SER A 181 -0.29 -9.97 -19.20
N TYR A 182 -0.48 -10.79 -18.15
CA TYR A 182 -0.57 -10.28 -16.79
C TYR A 182 0.73 -9.58 -16.37
N SER A 183 1.88 -10.15 -16.69
CA SER A 183 3.19 -9.57 -16.37
C SER A 183 3.41 -8.22 -17.07
N VAL A 184 3.03 -8.10 -18.33
CA VAL A 184 3.11 -6.83 -19.10
C VAL A 184 2.21 -5.76 -18.49
N LEU A 185 0.94 -6.10 -18.18
CA LEU A 185 0.02 -5.17 -17.52
C LEU A 185 0.52 -4.74 -16.14
N SER A 186 1.14 -5.66 -15.40
CA SER A 186 1.73 -5.38 -14.11
C SER A 186 2.92 -4.42 -14.21
N LEU A 187 3.84 -4.63 -15.16
CA LEU A 187 4.96 -3.73 -15.41
C LEU A 187 4.50 -2.34 -15.85
N TRP A 188 3.45 -2.26 -16.66
CA TRP A 188 2.82 -0.99 -17.00
C TRP A 188 2.27 -0.29 -15.74
N GLY A 189 1.62 -1.04 -14.84
CA GLY A 189 1.14 -0.54 -13.56
C GLY A 189 2.28 0.01 -12.70
N LEU A 190 3.44 -0.65 -12.65
CA LEU A 190 4.64 -0.15 -11.96
C LEU A 190 5.12 1.18 -12.55
N TYR A 191 5.27 1.24 -13.87
CA TYR A 191 5.68 2.48 -14.55
C TYR A 191 4.74 3.64 -14.18
N LYS A 192 3.44 3.41 -14.23
CA LYS A 192 2.43 4.42 -13.86
C LYS A 192 2.48 4.78 -12.37
N ALA A 193 2.64 3.81 -11.47
CA ALA A 193 2.74 4.06 -10.03
C ALA A 193 3.97 4.93 -9.68
N MET A 194 5.10 4.71 -10.36
CA MET A 194 6.34 5.46 -10.15
C MET A 194 6.32 6.87 -10.77
N THR A 195 5.49 7.10 -11.80
CA THR A 195 5.38 8.38 -12.52
C THR A 195 4.12 9.17 -12.16
N ALA A 196 3.27 8.66 -11.29
CA ALA A 196 2.00 9.29 -10.91
C ALA A 196 2.21 10.57 -10.08
N TRP A 197 1.62 11.67 -10.52
CA TRP A 197 1.69 12.97 -9.87
C TRP A 197 0.57 13.22 -8.85
N SER A 198 -0.58 12.55 -9.03
CA SER A 198 -1.75 12.74 -8.18
C SER A 198 -2.16 11.48 -7.42
N PRO A 199 -2.88 11.60 -6.30
CA PRO A 199 -3.45 10.45 -5.59
C PRO A 199 -4.39 9.59 -6.47
N TRP A 200 -5.11 10.22 -7.40
CA TRP A 200 -6.01 9.51 -8.31
C TRP A 200 -5.24 8.69 -9.35
N GLU A 201 -4.19 9.25 -9.94
CA GLU A 201 -3.33 8.51 -10.87
C GLU A 201 -2.70 7.29 -10.19
N ARG A 202 -2.23 7.43 -8.95
CA ARG A 202 -1.71 6.30 -8.16
C ARG A 202 -2.74 5.19 -7.93
N ARG A 203 -4.01 5.53 -7.73
CA ARG A 203 -5.08 4.53 -7.58
C ARG A 203 -5.42 3.85 -8.91
N LEU A 204 -5.43 4.60 -10.00
CA LEU A 204 -5.81 4.10 -11.33
C LEU A 204 -4.72 3.25 -12.00
N CYS A 205 -3.45 3.33 -11.55
CA CYS A 205 -2.36 2.55 -12.15
C CYS A 205 -2.56 1.03 -12.00
N PHE A 206 -3.36 0.58 -11.04
CA PHE A 206 -3.68 -0.83 -10.81
C PHE A 206 -4.94 -1.32 -11.53
N LEU A 207 -5.65 -0.44 -12.23
CA LEU A 207 -6.94 -0.79 -12.86
C LEU A 207 -6.82 -1.91 -13.91
N LEU A 208 -5.80 -1.86 -14.78
CA LEU A 208 -5.63 -2.89 -15.82
C LEU A 208 -5.26 -4.27 -15.24
N PRO A 209 -4.27 -4.42 -14.34
CA PRO A 209 -4.03 -5.69 -13.66
C PRO A 209 -5.26 -6.19 -12.90
N PHE A 210 -6.01 -5.30 -12.25
CA PHE A 210 -7.26 -5.64 -11.58
C PHE A 210 -8.32 -6.17 -12.56
N THR A 211 -8.52 -5.51 -13.71
CA THR A 211 -9.47 -5.95 -14.72
C THR A 211 -9.10 -7.34 -15.26
N MET A 212 -7.82 -7.60 -15.50
CA MET A 212 -7.35 -8.92 -15.92
C MET A 212 -7.68 -9.99 -14.85
N ARG A 213 -7.51 -9.69 -13.56
CA ARG A 213 -7.92 -10.62 -12.49
C ARG A 213 -9.42 -10.87 -12.48
N MET A 214 -10.25 -9.86 -12.76
CA MET A 214 -11.70 -10.05 -12.88
C MET A 214 -12.05 -10.98 -14.04
N VAL A 215 -11.37 -10.89 -15.19
CA VAL A 215 -11.53 -11.82 -16.31
C VAL A 215 -11.16 -13.25 -15.89
N LEU A 216 -10.05 -13.43 -15.17
CA LEU A 216 -9.63 -14.75 -14.66
C LEU A 216 -10.60 -15.29 -13.60
N CYS A 217 -11.11 -14.43 -12.73
CA CYS A 217 -12.14 -14.78 -11.75
C CYS A 217 -13.43 -15.27 -12.46
N PHE A 218 -13.86 -14.59 -13.52
CA PHE A 218 -14.99 -15.00 -14.35
C PHE A 218 -14.73 -16.33 -15.06
N ALA A 219 -13.52 -16.55 -15.58
CA ALA A 219 -13.13 -17.83 -16.18
C ALA A 219 -13.23 -18.99 -15.18
N ARG A 220 -12.85 -18.78 -13.90
CA ARG A 220 -13.02 -19.78 -12.82
C ARG A 220 -14.51 -20.01 -12.51
N TYR A 221 -15.31 -18.95 -12.41
CA TYR A 221 -16.74 -19.03 -12.15
C TYR A 221 -17.48 -19.87 -13.21
N THR A 222 -17.11 -19.71 -14.48
CA THR A 222 -17.71 -20.42 -15.62
C THR A 222 -17.09 -21.79 -15.89
N ASN A 223 -16.15 -22.26 -15.03
CA ASN A 223 -15.39 -23.51 -15.22
C ASN A 223 -14.57 -23.56 -16.54
N LEU A 224 -14.30 -22.42 -17.16
CA LEU A 224 -13.37 -22.28 -18.28
C LEU A 224 -11.90 -22.26 -17.79
N GLY A 225 -11.67 -21.91 -16.54
CA GLY A 225 -10.37 -21.88 -15.88
C GLY A 225 -10.27 -22.92 -14.77
N GLY A 226 -9.02 -23.26 -14.41
CA GLY A 226 -8.69 -24.16 -13.31
C GLY A 226 -8.67 -23.49 -11.94
N GLY A 227 -8.17 -24.24 -10.95
CA GLY A 227 -8.01 -23.84 -9.56
C GLY A 227 -8.98 -24.53 -8.62
N ASP A 228 -8.68 -24.50 -7.31
CA ASP A 228 -9.52 -25.11 -6.30
C ASP A 228 -10.88 -24.39 -6.20
N PRO A 229 -12.02 -25.10 -6.35
CA PRO A 229 -13.35 -24.50 -6.18
C PRO A 229 -13.52 -23.82 -4.79
N ALA A 230 -12.92 -24.38 -3.75
CA ALA A 230 -12.98 -23.81 -2.40
C ALA A 230 -12.10 -22.54 -2.23
N ALA A 231 -11.22 -22.24 -3.16
CA ALA A 231 -10.47 -20.98 -3.19
C ALA A 231 -11.31 -19.81 -3.74
N PHE A 232 -12.34 -20.09 -4.55
CA PHE A 232 -13.09 -19.08 -5.29
C PHE A 232 -13.68 -17.97 -4.41
N THR A 233 -14.33 -18.33 -3.31
CA THR A 233 -14.88 -17.35 -2.37
C THR A 233 -13.80 -16.41 -1.84
N HIS A 234 -12.62 -16.92 -1.52
CA HIS A 234 -11.51 -16.11 -1.03
C HIS A 234 -10.90 -15.20 -2.11
N ILE A 235 -10.91 -15.64 -3.38
CA ILE A 235 -10.52 -14.81 -4.53
C ILE A 235 -11.49 -13.63 -4.71
N VAL A 236 -12.77 -13.86 -4.57
CA VAL A 236 -13.77 -12.79 -4.62
C VAL A 236 -13.62 -11.84 -3.43
N LEU A 237 -13.45 -12.38 -2.22
CA LEU A 237 -13.30 -11.60 -1.01
C LEU A 237 -12.06 -10.69 -1.03
N GLN A 238 -10.91 -11.19 -1.50
CA GLN A 238 -9.68 -10.37 -1.56
C GLN A 238 -9.88 -9.11 -2.40
N ASP A 239 -10.53 -9.22 -3.55
CA ASP A 239 -10.73 -8.09 -4.45
C ASP A 239 -11.88 -7.18 -3.97
N LEU A 240 -12.99 -7.74 -3.52
CA LEU A 240 -14.15 -6.99 -3.02
C LEU A 240 -13.77 -6.15 -1.79
N VAL A 241 -13.12 -6.77 -0.79
CA VAL A 241 -12.72 -6.08 0.45
C VAL A 241 -11.67 -5.01 0.16
N SER A 242 -10.73 -5.26 -0.77
CA SER A 242 -9.75 -4.26 -1.21
C SER A 242 -10.42 -3.05 -1.87
N VAL A 243 -11.42 -3.26 -2.73
CA VAL A 243 -12.17 -2.17 -3.39
C VAL A 243 -12.96 -1.36 -2.37
N ILE A 244 -13.62 -2.02 -1.41
CA ILE A 244 -14.34 -1.34 -0.31
C ILE A 244 -13.37 -0.48 0.49
N GLY A 245 -12.22 -1.03 0.91
CA GLY A 245 -11.20 -0.30 1.65
C GLY A 245 -10.66 0.91 0.89
N ALA A 246 -10.30 0.72 -0.38
CA ALA A 246 -9.83 1.80 -1.26
C ALA A 246 -10.89 2.90 -1.45
N THR A 247 -12.16 2.53 -1.54
CA THR A 247 -13.28 3.48 -1.67
C THR A 247 -13.45 4.30 -0.39
N ILE A 248 -13.46 3.66 0.78
CA ILE A 248 -13.54 4.33 2.09
C ILE A 248 -12.38 5.33 2.23
N GLY A 249 -11.15 4.89 1.97
CA GLY A 249 -9.97 5.75 2.02
C GLY A 249 -9.99 6.90 1.00
N ALA A 250 -10.56 6.68 -0.19
CA ALA A 250 -10.69 7.72 -1.21
C ALA A 250 -11.73 8.79 -0.86
N LEU A 251 -12.81 8.39 -0.19
CA LEU A 251 -13.92 9.28 0.20
C LEU A 251 -13.69 9.98 1.53
N HIS A 252 -12.62 9.61 2.27
CA HIS A 252 -12.31 10.10 3.62
C HIS A 252 -13.48 9.91 4.59
N ILE A 253 -14.10 8.74 4.59
CA ILE A 253 -15.21 8.39 5.48
C ILE A 253 -14.67 7.50 6.62
N PRO A 254 -14.91 7.84 7.91
CA PRO A 254 -15.93 8.79 8.43
C PRO A 254 -15.43 10.21 8.73
N GLU A 255 -14.11 10.50 8.69
CA GLU A 255 -13.56 11.79 9.14
C GLU A 255 -14.12 13.01 8.37
N LYS A 256 -14.56 12.83 7.13
CA LYS A 256 -15.22 13.88 6.36
C LYS A 256 -16.55 14.31 6.98
N TRP A 257 -17.26 13.38 7.65
CA TRP A 257 -18.53 13.65 8.33
C TRP A 257 -18.33 14.10 9.77
N PHE A 258 -17.24 13.68 10.39
CA PHE A 258 -16.90 13.95 11.80
C PHE A 258 -15.47 14.47 11.93
N PRO A 259 -15.15 15.66 11.36
CA PRO A 259 -13.78 16.19 11.39
C PRO A 259 -13.25 16.36 12.82
N GLY A 260 -12.02 15.93 13.05
CA GLY A 260 -11.34 16.06 14.34
C GLY A 260 -11.79 15.05 15.41
N THR A 261 -12.78 14.19 15.15
CA THR A 261 -13.27 13.23 16.15
C THR A 261 -12.59 11.87 16.07
N VAL A 262 -12.09 11.51 14.89
CA VAL A 262 -11.43 10.22 14.59
C VAL A 262 -9.95 10.40 14.25
N ASP A 263 -9.29 11.40 14.84
CA ASP A 263 -7.93 11.79 14.53
C ASP A 263 -6.93 10.65 14.81
N TYR A 264 -7.12 9.89 15.89
CA TYR A 264 -6.20 8.86 16.36
C TYR A 264 -6.55 7.46 15.91
N TYR A 265 -7.84 7.17 15.72
CA TYR A 265 -8.34 5.84 15.36
C TYR A 265 -9.67 5.91 14.63
N MET A 266 -9.98 4.86 13.85
CA MET A 266 -11.21 4.72 13.08
C MET A 266 -11.39 5.77 11.96
N ASN A 267 -10.34 6.48 11.55
CA ASN A 267 -10.39 7.27 10.32
C ASN A 267 -10.36 6.35 9.07
N SER A 268 -10.68 6.90 7.92
CA SER A 268 -10.78 6.14 6.67
C SER A 268 -9.52 5.38 6.32
N HIS A 269 -8.35 5.92 6.64
CA HIS A 269 -7.06 5.30 6.36
C HIS A 269 -6.82 4.10 7.28
N ASN A 270 -7.15 4.20 8.58
CA ASN A 270 -7.09 3.07 9.51
C ASN A 270 -8.03 1.93 9.06
N ILE A 271 -9.27 2.28 8.65
CA ILE A 271 -10.25 1.31 8.18
C ILE A 271 -9.76 0.62 6.91
N MET A 272 -9.22 1.39 5.97
CA MET A 272 -8.62 0.87 4.74
C MET A 272 -7.50 -0.14 5.06
N HIS A 273 -6.59 0.17 5.99
CA HIS A 273 -5.52 -0.73 6.42
C HIS A 273 -6.06 -2.06 6.94
N ILE A 274 -7.06 -2.02 7.82
CA ILE A 274 -7.69 -3.24 8.38
C ILE A 274 -8.32 -4.08 7.27
N LEU A 275 -9.03 -3.44 6.35
CA LEU A 275 -9.65 -4.14 5.22
C LEU A 275 -8.63 -4.74 4.26
N VAL A 276 -7.52 -4.05 4.01
CA VAL A 276 -6.42 -4.59 3.18
C VAL A 276 -5.76 -5.79 3.86
N VAL A 277 -5.60 -5.78 5.19
CA VAL A 277 -5.14 -6.97 5.94
C VAL A 277 -6.09 -8.16 5.73
N ALA A 278 -7.40 -7.94 5.85
CA ALA A 278 -8.40 -8.98 5.61
C ALA A 278 -8.40 -9.50 4.16
N ALA A 279 -8.18 -8.61 3.19
CA ALA A 279 -8.07 -8.96 1.78
C ALA A 279 -6.82 -9.83 1.50
N VAL A 280 -5.66 -9.45 2.02
CA VAL A 280 -4.41 -10.23 1.86
C VAL A 280 -4.50 -11.57 2.61
N TYR A 281 -5.17 -11.62 3.75
CA TYR A 281 -5.45 -12.89 4.42
C TYR A 281 -6.31 -13.81 3.53
N SER A 282 -7.35 -13.27 2.88
CA SER A 282 -8.16 -14.04 1.92
C SER A 282 -7.31 -14.51 0.73
N MET A 283 -6.44 -13.66 0.19
CA MET A 283 -5.47 -14.04 -0.86
C MET A 283 -4.58 -15.20 -0.41
N HIS A 284 -4.09 -15.16 0.83
CA HIS A 284 -3.28 -16.24 1.40
C HIS A 284 -4.03 -17.57 1.44
N ILE A 285 -5.25 -17.58 1.97
CA ILE A 285 -6.09 -18.80 2.02
C ILE A 285 -6.39 -19.34 0.62
N ALA A 286 -6.71 -18.47 -0.34
CA ALA A 286 -6.92 -18.86 -1.73
C ALA A 286 -5.68 -19.54 -2.31
N THR A 287 -4.51 -18.95 -2.10
CA THR A 287 -3.23 -19.48 -2.61
C THR A 287 -2.90 -20.84 -2.04
N ILE A 288 -3.09 -21.07 -0.72
CA ILE A 288 -2.85 -22.39 -0.10
C ILE A 288 -3.76 -23.46 -0.72
N LYS A 289 -5.05 -23.15 -0.92
CA LYS A 289 -6.00 -24.05 -1.58
C LYS A 289 -5.58 -24.35 -3.02
N ASP A 290 -5.21 -23.35 -3.79
CA ASP A 290 -4.75 -23.48 -5.17
C ASP A 290 -3.45 -24.29 -5.25
N PHE A 291 -2.50 -24.11 -4.35
CA PHE A 291 -1.27 -24.92 -4.29
C PHE A 291 -1.59 -26.40 -4.01
N SER A 292 -2.48 -26.65 -3.05
CA SER A 292 -2.93 -28.01 -2.75
C SER A 292 -3.66 -28.64 -3.94
N TRP A 293 -4.44 -27.88 -4.69
CA TRP A 293 -5.12 -28.34 -5.90
C TRP A 293 -4.11 -28.63 -7.02
N MET A 294 -3.20 -27.69 -7.35
CA MET A 294 -2.19 -27.87 -8.40
C MET A 294 -1.25 -29.06 -8.16
N SER A 295 -0.97 -29.38 -6.89
CA SER A 295 -0.12 -30.54 -6.55
C SER A 295 -0.83 -31.91 -6.73
N ARG A 296 -2.14 -31.95 -6.90
CA ARG A 296 -2.95 -33.17 -6.99
C ARG A 296 -3.66 -33.35 -8.33
N VAL A 297 -3.90 -32.25 -9.07
CA VAL A 297 -4.68 -32.31 -10.29
C VAL A 297 -3.90 -32.97 -11.42
N SER A 298 -4.61 -33.83 -12.18
CA SER A 298 -4.14 -34.34 -13.48
C SER A 298 -4.94 -33.68 -14.58
N CYS A 299 -4.30 -32.82 -15.39
CA CYS A 299 -4.97 -32.07 -16.46
C CYS A 299 -5.43 -32.93 -17.64
N ASN A 300 -5.00 -34.20 -17.72
CA ASN A 300 -5.38 -35.10 -18.83
C ASN A 300 -6.81 -35.64 -18.71
N ALA A 301 -7.55 -35.33 -17.67
CA ALA A 301 -8.93 -35.74 -17.44
C ALA A 301 -10.00 -34.68 -17.78
N ALA A 302 -9.58 -33.50 -18.30
CA ALA A 302 -10.45 -32.33 -18.44
C ALA A 302 -10.54 -31.78 -19.90
N LEU A 303 -10.09 -32.54 -20.92
CA LEU A 303 -10.26 -32.20 -22.32
C LEU A 303 -11.23 -33.16 -23.02
#